data_b302dd0b351d4e9dffeb94460befa639
#
_entry.id   b302dd0b351d4e9dffeb94460befa639
#
_cell.length_a   1.000
_cell.length_b   1.000
_cell.length_c   1.000
_cell.angle_alpha   90.00
_cell.angle_beta   90.00
_cell.angle_gamma   90.00
#
_symmetry.space_group_name_H-M   'P 1'
#
loop_
_entity.id
_entity.type
_entity.pdbx_description
1 polymer ?
#
loop_
_entity_poly.entity_id
_entity_poly.type
_entity_poly.pdbx_seq_one_letter_code
_entity_poly.pdbx_strand_id
1 'polypeptide(L)'
;MQMIQYGESPNPAKRSEQPVLSLGAVEPLSGESFFLTMPNCDTECTNIFLEKPSEQHPDDIILLVCDGAAWHKSKALRCPENIQLLSIPPYSLEMNPIEQIWKQIRSMGFRNEVFNSLDDVMNRLCGTICMVTNDMIKSITGRKWIVDYLLE
;
A
#
# COMPACT_ATOMS: atom_id res chain seq x y z
N MET A 1 -2.22 -9.88 16.55
CA MET A 1 -1.83 -8.56 16.00
C MET A 1 -1.41 -8.76 14.56
N GLN A 2 -2.12 -8.16 13.64
CA GLN A 2 -1.74 -8.17 12.22
C GLN A 2 -0.81 -6.99 11.94
N MET A 3 0.29 -7.22 11.21
CA MET A 3 1.14 -6.16 10.71
C MET A 3 0.86 -5.96 9.23
N ILE A 4 0.33 -4.81 8.89
CA ILE A 4 0.04 -4.40 7.52
C ILE A 4 1.00 -3.28 7.17
N GLN A 5 1.66 -3.39 6.02
CA GLN A 5 2.60 -2.38 5.55
C GLN A 5 1.96 -1.54 4.45
N TYR A 6 2.16 -0.25 4.57
CA TYR A 6 1.56 0.77 3.74
C TYR A 6 2.61 1.52 2.92
N GLY A 7 2.27 1.84 1.70
CA GLY A 7 3.08 2.69 0.84
C GLY A 7 2.27 3.29 -0.30
N GLU A 8 2.72 4.42 -0.81
CA GLU A 8 2.16 5.08 -1.98
C GLU A 8 2.80 4.54 -3.26
N SER A 9 1.98 4.27 -4.28
CA SER A 9 2.49 3.91 -5.59
C SER A 9 3.20 5.09 -6.24
N PRO A 10 4.45 4.94 -6.68
CA PRO A 10 5.06 5.94 -7.53
C PRO A 10 4.28 6.04 -8.85
N ASN A 11 3.94 7.27 -9.21
CA ASN A 11 3.14 7.57 -10.40
C ASN A 11 3.76 7.01 -11.69
N PRO A 12 3.11 6.07 -12.39
CA PRO A 12 3.59 5.54 -13.66
C PRO A 12 3.38 6.51 -14.83
N ALA A 13 2.54 7.53 -14.67
CA ALA A 13 2.14 8.45 -15.73
C ALA A 13 2.95 9.76 -15.70
N LYS A 14 4.22 9.71 -16.07
CA LYS A 14 5.07 10.92 -16.18
C LYS A 14 4.62 11.98 -17.22
N ARG A 15 3.49 11.77 -17.90
CA ARG A 15 2.99 12.65 -18.97
C ARG A 15 1.55 13.15 -18.79
N SER A 16 0.82 12.74 -17.76
CA SER A 16 -0.49 13.30 -17.46
C SER A 16 -0.37 14.36 -16.37
N GLU A 17 -1.09 15.45 -16.53
CA GLU A 17 -1.09 16.58 -15.59
C GLU A 17 -1.68 16.25 -14.21
N GLN A 18 -2.24 15.03 -14.03
CA GLN A 18 -2.76 14.56 -12.76
C GLN A 18 -2.13 13.19 -12.39
N PRO A 19 -1.48 13.09 -11.23
CA PRO A 19 -0.91 11.83 -10.77
C PRO A 19 -2.02 10.87 -10.34
N VAL A 20 -1.96 9.60 -10.78
CA VAL A 20 -2.71 8.51 -10.15
C VAL A 20 -1.93 8.10 -8.92
N LEU A 21 -2.56 8.22 -7.77
CA LEU A 21 -2.02 7.75 -6.51
C LEU A 21 -2.75 6.50 -6.06
N SER A 22 -1.99 5.50 -5.65
CA SER A 22 -2.54 4.28 -5.05
C SER A 22 -1.94 4.09 -3.68
N LEU A 23 -2.82 3.78 -2.74
CA LEU A 23 -2.47 3.37 -1.40
C LEU A 23 -2.52 1.84 -1.34
N GLY A 24 -1.55 1.23 -0.70
CA GLY A 24 -1.51 -0.22 -0.56
C GLY A 24 -1.06 -0.63 0.83
N ALA A 25 -1.68 -1.68 1.35
CA ALA A 25 -1.27 -2.36 2.56
C ALA A 25 -1.16 -3.87 2.29
N VAL A 26 -0.14 -4.50 2.85
CA VAL A 26 0.11 -5.94 2.72
C VAL A 26 0.48 -6.54 4.06
N GLU A 27 0.02 -7.75 4.30
CA GLU A 27 0.43 -8.54 5.44
C GLU A 27 1.42 -9.63 5.00
N PRO A 28 2.67 -9.62 5.48
CA PRO A 28 3.70 -10.53 5.02
C PRO A 28 3.45 -12.01 5.33
N LEU A 29 2.73 -12.33 6.40
CA LEU A 29 2.49 -13.72 6.82
C LEU A 29 1.38 -14.40 6.02
N SER A 30 0.23 -13.75 5.86
CA SER A 30 -0.92 -14.30 5.14
C SER A 30 -0.88 -14.01 3.65
N GLY A 31 -0.20 -12.92 3.25
CA GLY A 31 -0.27 -12.36 1.92
C GLY A 31 -1.57 -11.59 1.65
N GLU A 32 -2.37 -11.34 2.68
CA GLU A 32 -3.52 -10.45 2.55
C GLU A 32 -3.08 -9.05 2.13
N SER A 33 -3.91 -8.41 1.36
CA SER A 33 -3.62 -7.08 0.84
C SER A 33 -4.87 -6.25 0.65
N PHE A 34 -4.70 -4.96 0.76
CA PHE A 34 -5.72 -3.98 0.45
C PHE A 34 -5.11 -2.84 -0.37
N PHE A 35 -5.73 -2.52 -1.49
CA PHE A 35 -5.30 -1.44 -2.37
C PHE A 35 -6.46 -0.49 -2.64
N LEU A 36 -6.16 0.81 -2.61
CA LEU A 36 -7.09 1.87 -2.97
C LEU A 36 -6.44 2.77 -4.03
N THR A 37 -7.04 2.81 -5.21
CA THR A 37 -6.57 3.65 -6.33
C THR A 37 -7.54 4.80 -6.53
N MET A 38 -7.03 6.02 -6.47
CA MET A 38 -7.83 7.24 -6.61
C MET A 38 -7.08 8.29 -7.43
N PRO A 39 -7.80 9.18 -8.13
CA PRO A 39 -7.17 10.24 -8.95
C PRO A 39 -6.41 11.27 -8.10
N ASN A 40 -6.80 11.44 -6.83
CA ASN A 40 -6.11 12.30 -5.87
C ASN A 40 -5.97 11.56 -4.55
N CYS A 41 -4.84 11.73 -3.87
CA CYS A 41 -4.65 11.22 -2.51
C CYS A 41 -4.61 12.39 -1.54
N ASP A 42 -5.67 12.52 -0.78
CA ASP A 42 -5.80 13.48 0.30
C ASP A 42 -6.07 12.78 1.63
N THR A 43 -6.26 13.54 2.69
CA THR A 43 -6.54 12.97 4.02
C THR A 43 -7.84 12.16 4.04
N GLU A 44 -8.85 12.52 3.23
CA GLU A 44 -10.11 11.78 3.17
C GLU A 44 -9.93 10.41 2.52
N CYS A 45 -9.15 10.32 1.44
CA CYS A 45 -8.77 9.04 0.83
C CYS A 45 -8.04 8.14 1.83
N THR A 46 -7.17 8.72 2.63
CA THR A 46 -6.47 8.00 3.69
C THR A 46 -7.41 7.51 4.79
N ASN A 47 -8.39 8.32 5.17
CA ASN A 47 -9.41 7.91 6.14
C ASN A 47 -10.20 6.69 5.62
N ILE A 48 -10.64 6.72 4.37
CA ILE A 48 -11.32 5.57 3.72
C ILE A 48 -10.40 4.35 3.70
N PHE A 49 -9.12 4.55 3.38
CA PHE A 49 -8.14 3.47 3.35
C PHE A 49 -7.95 2.81 4.72
N LEU A 50 -7.96 3.58 5.80
CA LEU A 50 -7.83 3.05 7.17
C LEU A 50 -9.12 2.37 7.65
N GLU A 51 -10.29 2.89 7.27
CA GLU A 51 -11.59 2.32 7.66
C GLU A 51 -11.77 0.89 7.15
N LYS A 52 -11.36 0.58 5.91
CA LYS A 52 -11.61 -0.73 5.30
C LYS A 52 -10.93 -1.91 5.99
N PRO A 53 -9.62 -1.90 6.27
CA PRO A 53 -8.99 -2.96 7.06
C PRO A 53 -9.57 -3.09 8.47
N SER A 54 -9.90 -1.96 9.10
CA SER A 54 -10.54 -1.95 10.41
C SER A 54 -11.89 -2.65 10.43
N GLU A 55 -12.73 -2.42 9.40
CA GLU A 55 -14.03 -3.08 9.25
C GLU A 55 -13.89 -4.58 8.94
N GLN A 56 -12.86 -4.97 8.17
CA GLN A 56 -12.62 -6.37 7.81
C GLN A 56 -12.08 -7.19 8.98
N HIS A 57 -11.38 -6.57 9.91
CA HIS A 57 -10.73 -7.19 11.06
C HIS A 57 -11.12 -6.48 12.37
N PRO A 58 -12.43 -6.48 12.75
CA PRO A 58 -12.91 -5.70 13.88
C PRO A 58 -12.39 -6.16 15.24
N ASP A 59 -12.02 -7.44 15.35
CA ASP A 59 -11.52 -8.04 16.59
C ASP A 59 -9.99 -8.04 16.70
N ASP A 60 -9.30 -7.60 15.65
CA ASP A 60 -7.84 -7.58 15.60
C ASP A 60 -7.30 -6.18 15.89
N ILE A 61 -6.13 -6.11 16.51
CA ILE A 61 -5.32 -4.89 16.57
C ILE A 61 -4.38 -4.90 15.37
N ILE A 62 -4.53 -3.91 14.51
CA ILE A 62 -3.74 -3.76 13.28
C ILE A 62 -2.59 -2.79 13.55
N LEU A 63 -1.36 -3.27 13.45
CA LEU A 63 -0.17 -2.40 13.43
C LEU A 63 0.16 -2.06 11.98
N LEU A 64 -0.12 -0.83 11.58
CA LEU A 64 0.15 -0.34 10.24
C LEU A 64 1.49 0.40 10.21
N VAL A 65 2.48 -0.23 9.59
CA VAL A 65 3.81 0.35 9.38
C VAL A 65 3.79 1.19 8.12
N CYS A 66 4.18 2.45 8.22
CA CYS A 66 4.12 3.41 7.12
C CYS A 66 5.36 4.29 7.05
N ASP A 67 5.64 4.82 5.87
CA ASP A 67 6.67 5.85 5.72
C ASP A 67 6.20 7.20 6.32
N GLY A 68 7.14 8.12 6.48
CA GLY A 68 6.89 9.42 7.13
C GLY A 68 6.13 10.43 6.27
N ALA A 69 5.18 10.01 5.41
CA ALA A 69 4.42 10.92 4.57
C ALA A 69 3.66 11.99 5.38
N ALA A 70 3.52 13.18 4.81
CA ALA A 70 3.02 14.37 5.51
C ALA A 70 1.58 14.23 6.02
N TRP A 71 0.73 13.43 5.36
CA TRP A 71 -0.67 13.24 5.75
C TRP A 71 -0.84 12.49 7.08
N HIS A 72 0.13 11.69 7.53
CA HIS A 72 0.12 11.04 8.86
C HIS A 72 0.06 12.06 10.01
N LYS A 73 0.46 13.29 9.76
CA LYS A 73 0.47 14.38 10.74
C LYS A 73 -0.74 15.30 10.63
N SER A 74 -1.66 15.01 9.70
CA SER A 74 -2.88 15.82 9.53
C SER A 74 -3.80 15.68 10.73
N LYS A 75 -4.30 16.81 11.23
CA LYS A 75 -5.32 16.84 12.29
C LYS A 75 -6.68 16.30 11.83
N ALA A 76 -6.89 16.20 10.52
CA ALA A 76 -8.11 15.66 9.93
C ALA A 76 -8.04 14.12 9.74
N LEU A 77 -6.93 13.49 10.07
CA LEU A 77 -6.79 12.04 10.00
C LEU A 77 -7.66 11.37 11.09
N ARG A 78 -8.54 10.48 10.66
CA ARG A 78 -9.38 9.64 11.51
C ARG A 78 -8.79 8.23 11.54
N CYS A 79 -8.03 7.93 12.57
CA CYS A 79 -7.48 6.59 12.74
C CYS A 79 -8.46 5.74 13.55
N PRO A 80 -8.95 4.59 13.04
CA PRO A 80 -9.77 3.66 13.82
C PRO A 80 -9.07 3.19 15.09
N GLU A 81 -9.86 2.87 16.15
CA GLU A 81 -9.32 2.51 17.47
C GLU A 81 -8.47 1.22 17.44
N ASN A 82 -8.78 0.31 16.52
CA ASN A 82 -8.03 -0.94 16.37
C ASN A 82 -6.83 -0.82 15.40
N ILE A 83 -6.51 0.39 14.91
CA ILE A 83 -5.33 0.63 14.09
C ILE A 83 -4.30 1.47 14.85
N GLN A 84 -3.07 0.99 14.89
CA GLN A 84 -1.91 1.71 15.41
C GLN A 84 -0.95 2.02 14.26
N LEU A 85 -0.63 3.31 14.08
CA LEU A 85 0.30 3.75 13.05
C LEU A 85 1.73 3.76 13.59
N LEU A 86 2.64 3.09 12.91
CA LEU A 86 4.07 3.09 13.20
C LEU A 86 4.84 3.67 12.02
N SER A 87 5.43 4.83 12.20
CA SER A 87 6.23 5.48 11.17
C SER A 87 7.64 4.89 11.11
N ILE A 88 8.07 4.53 9.90
CA ILE A 88 9.48 4.15 9.64
C ILE A 88 10.31 5.45 9.55
N PRO A 89 11.57 5.46 10.05
CA PRO A 89 12.46 6.59 9.88
C PRO A 89 12.68 6.95 8.41
N PRO A 90 12.87 8.22 8.07
CA PRO A 90 13.21 8.64 6.72
C PRO A 90 14.49 7.92 6.25
N TYR A 91 14.57 7.67 4.94
CA TYR A 91 15.67 6.92 4.28
C TYR A 91 15.72 5.42 4.56
N SER A 92 14.65 4.83 5.10
CA SER A 92 14.52 3.39 5.34
C SER A 92 13.51 2.72 4.39
N LEU A 93 13.32 3.28 3.19
CA LEU A 93 12.33 2.78 2.20
C LEU A 93 12.53 1.30 1.84
N GLU A 94 13.77 0.84 1.80
CA GLU A 94 14.11 -0.58 1.58
C GLU A 94 13.64 -1.51 2.71
N MET A 95 13.33 -0.95 3.88
CA MET A 95 12.72 -1.68 5.00
C MET A 95 11.20 -1.80 4.87
N ASN A 96 10.56 -1.06 3.94
CA ASN A 96 9.14 -1.15 3.70
C ASN A 96 8.85 -2.13 2.55
N PRO A 97 8.40 -3.37 2.84
CA PRO A 97 8.17 -4.39 1.81
C PRO A 97 7.12 -4.02 0.76
N ILE A 98 6.20 -3.10 1.03
CA ILE A 98 5.23 -2.62 0.06
C ILE A 98 5.91 -2.00 -1.18
N GLU A 99 7.09 -1.41 -1.03
CA GLU A 99 7.86 -0.88 -2.16
C GLU A 99 8.26 -1.96 -3.17
N GLN A 100 8.50 -3.19 -2.70
CA GLN A 100 8.79 -4.33 -3.56
C GLN A 100 7.53 -4.78 -4.32
N ILE A 101 6.37 -4.68 -3.69
CA ILE A 101 5.07 -4.93 -4.35
C ILE A 101 4.82 -3.91 -5.45
N TRP A 102 5.04 -2.61 -5.19
CA TRP A 102 4.94 -1.57 -6.22
C TRP A 102 5.90 -1.81 -7.39
N LYS A 103 7.12 -2.25 -7.09
CA LYS A 103 8.10 -2.63 -8.11
C LYS A 103 7.60 -3.80 -8.96
N GLN A 104 7.02 -4.80 -8.34
CA GLN A 104 6.43 -5.96 -9.03
C GLN A 104 5.26 -5.55 -9.92
N ILE A 105 4.34 -4.74 -9.42
CA ILE A 105 3.18 -4.21 -10.17
C ILE A 105 3.66 -3.44 -11.40
N ARG A 106 4.66 -2.56 -11.24
CA ARG A 106 5.25 -1.83 -12.37
C ARG A 106 5.86 -2.77 -13.41
N SER A 107 6.57 -3.79 -12.97
CA SER A 107 7.18 -4.78 -13.87
C SER A 107 6.13 -5.57 -14.66
N MET A 108 4.99 -5.90 -14.04
CA MET A 108 3.92 -6.69 -14.66
C MET A 108 3.07 -5.88 -15.64
N GLY A 109 2.77 -4.62 -15.33
CA GLY A 109 1.75 -3.86 -16.03
C GLY A 109 2.23 -2.63 -16.79
N PHE A 110 3.43 -2.11 -16.49
CA PHE A 110 3.85 -0.78 -16.98
C PHE A 110 5.20 -0.76 -17.70
N ARG A 111 5.78 -1.92 -17.94
CA ARG A 111 7.08 -2.01 -18.60
C ARG A 111 6.93 -1.75 -20.10
N ASN A 112 7.58 -0.68 -20.57
CA ASN A 112 7.55 -0.26 -21.99
C ASN A 112 6.14 0.05 -22.54
N GLU A 113 5.21 0.42 -21.67
CA GLU A 113 3.85 0.80 -22.05
C GLU A 113 3.70 2.31 -22.19
N VAL A 114 2.88 2.73 -23.15
CA VAL A 114 2.46 4.12 -23.36
C VAL A 114 0.93 4.18 -23.23
N PHE A 115 0.43 5.09 -22.42
CA PHE A 115 -0.99 5.25 -22.17
C PHE A 115 -1.51 6.54 -22.79
N ASN A 116 -2.71 6.48 -23.37
CA ASN A 116 -3.34 7.63 -24.05
C ASN A 116 -4.17 8.48 -23.09
N SER A 117 -4.62 7.91 -21.98
CA SER A 117 -5.48 8.57 -21.00
C SER A 117 -5.16 8.14 -19.57
N LEU A 118 -5.62 8.93 -18.60
CA LEU A 118 -5.58 8.59 -17.19
C LEU A 118 -6.40 7.34 -16.88
N ASP A 119 -7.56 7.20 -17.54
CA ASP A 119 -8.43 6.03 -17.37
C ASP A 119 -7.73 4.74 -17.82
N ASP A 120 -6.94 4.79 -18.90
CA ASP A 120 -6.14 3.64 -19.34
C ASP A 120 -5.11 3.25 -18.29
N VAL A 121 -4.45 4.23 -17.67
CA VAL A 121 -3.49 3.99 -16.58
C VAL A 121 -4.19 3.36 -15.37
N MET A 122 -5.33 3.92 -14.95
CA MET A 122 -6.11 3.41 -13.81
C MET A 122 -6.60 1.98 -14.06
N ASN A 123 -7.15 1.72 -15.24
CA ASN A 123 -7.62 0.39 -15.63
C ASN A 123 -6.48 -0.63 -15.65
N ARG A 124 -5.33 -0.26 -16.20
CA ARG A 124 -4.13 -1.10 -16.19
C ARG A 124 -3.64 -1.38 -14.79
N LEU A 125 -3.60 -0.36 -13.93
CA LEU A 125 -3.17 -0.50 -12.55
C LEU A 125 -4.09 -1.42 -11.75
N CYS A 126 -5.40 -1.19 -11.81
CA CYS A 126 -6.39 -2.05 -11.15
C CYS A 126 -6.31 -3.50 -11.66
N GLY A 127 -6.23 -3.70 -12.98
CA GLY A 127 -6.08 -5.03 -13.57
C GLY A 127 -4.80 -5.72 -13.12
N THR A 128 -3.69 -5.00 -13.05
CA THR A 128 -2.40 -5.56 -12.59
C THR A 128 -2.44 -5.90 -11.11
N ILE A 129 -3.02 -5.05 -10.27
CA ILE A 129 -3.22 -5.32 -8.84
C ILE A 129 -4.03 -6.60 -8.64
N CYS A 130 -5.11 -6.79 -9.40
CA CYS A 130 -5.94 -8.00 -9.33
C CYS A 130 -5.18 -9.29 -9.71
N MET A 131 -4.06 -9.19 -10.43
CA MET A 131 -3.19 -10.33 -10.76
C MET A 131 -2.19 -10.68 -9.65
N VAL A 132 -2.02 -9.81 -8.66
CA VAL A 132 -1.11 -10.05 -7.53
C VAL A 132 -1.78 -11.01 -6.55
N THR A 133 -1.23 -12.21 -6.42
CA THR A 133 -1.77 -13.25 -5.53
C THR A 133 -1.18 -13.15 -4.12
N ASN A 134 -1.87 -13.75 -3.14
CA ASN A 134 -1.37 -13.82 -1.76
C ASN A 134 -0.01 -14.52 -1.69
N ASP A 135 0.22 -15.57 -2.50
CA ASP A 135 1.50 -16.26 -2.54
C ASP A 135 2.63 -15.40 -3.10
N MET A 136 2.33 -14.54 -4.10
CA MET A 136 3.30 -13.55 -4.58
C MET A 136 3.65 -12.56 -3.48
N ILE A 137 2.67 -12.05 -2.75
CA ILE A 137 2.88 -11.11 -1.65
C ILE A 137 3.75 -11.75 -0.57
N LYS A 138 3.40 -12.96 -0.11
CA LYS A 138 4.22 -13.70 0.87
C LYS A 138 5.65 -13.90 0.40
N SER A 139 5.84 -14.29 -0.86
CA SER A 139 7.17 -14.51 -1.43
C SER A 139 8.02 -13.23 -1.49
N ILE A 140 7.39 -12.10 -1.80
CA ILE A 140 8.09 -10.82 -1.95
C ILE A 140 8.35 -10.15 -0.60
N THR A 141 7.39 -10.20 0.33
CA THR A 141 7.41 -9.46 1.60
C THR A 141 7.81 -10.29 2.80
N GLY A 142 7.69 -11.62 2.74
CA GLY A 142 7.99 -12.55 3.83
C GLY A 142 9.50 -12.72 4.08
N ARG A 143 10.21 -11.62 4.28
CA ARG A 143 11.65 -11.66 4.61
C ARG A 143 11.84 -12.26 6.00
N LYS A 144 12.89 -13.09 6.15
CA LYS A 144 13.15 -13.82 7.38
C LYS A 144 13.09 -12.95 8.64
N TRP A 145 13.71 -11.78 8.62
CA TRP A 145 13.73 -10.88 9.79
C TRP A 145 12.34 -10.32 10.14
N ILE A 146 11.43 -10.14 9.15
CA ILE A 146 10.05 -9.71 9.38
C ILE A 146 9.27 -10.87 9.98
N VAL A 147 9.37 -12.04 9.36
CA VAL A 147 8.64 -13.24 9.79
C VAL A 147 9.06 -13.65 11.20
N ASP A 148 10.35 -13.67 11.47
CA ASP A 148 10.89 -14.02 12.81
C ASP A 148 10.34 -13.05 13.89
N TYR A 149 10.32 -11.74 13.61
CA TYR A 149 9.78 -10.73 14.54
C TYR A 149 8.27 -10.87 14.79
N LEU A 150 7.50 -11.28 13.78
CA LEU A 150 6.05 -11.44 13.89
C LEU A 150 5.63 -12.74 14.59
N LEU A 151 6.53 -13.72 14.64
CA LEU A 151 6.28 -15.03 15.26
C LEU A 151 6.78 -15.11 16.72
N GLU A 152 7.51 -14.10 17.20
CA GLU A 152 7.89 -13.95 18.60
C GLU A 152 6.76 -13.33 19.45
#